data_bd7da84958e3f95a13a1d40bae328102
#
_entry.id   bd7da84958e3f95a13a1d40bae328102
#
_cell.length_a   1.000
_cell.length_b   1.000
_cell.length_c   1.000
_cell.angle_alpha   90.00
_cell.angle_beta   90.00
_cell.angle_gamma   90.00
#
_symmetry.space_group_name_H-M   'P 1'
#
loop_
_entity.id
_entity.type
_entity.pdbx_description
1 polymer ?
#
loop_
_entity_poly.entity_id
_entity_poly.type
_entity_poly.pdbx_seq_one_letter_code
_entity_poly.pdbx_strand_id
1 'polypeptide(L)'
;MALLEIKNLSVAFGSAKSCFHAVEGVSLSVDPGEVLGVVGESGSGKSVTMMAVMGLLDAQARITADTLHFNGQPLLQLSPRQRRQIIGKDIAMIFQDPMTSLNPSYTVGYQIMEVLKVHQGLRGAALQRRALELMELVEIPAAATRLSAYPHQLSGGMSQRVMIAMALACTPKLLIADEPTTALDVTIQAQIMDLLLRLQKEQGMALVLITHDLAVVSEVAQRVAVMYAGEVIEQSGVPAIFERPQHPYTRALLQSIPDFAKEGSRLSSLPGIVPGQYDRPAGCLLASRCPMAFARCHTERPAYAGTHERGVRCFTPLNQEEGA
;
A
#
# COMPACT_ATOMS: atom_id res chain seq x y z
N MET A 1 19.86 6.08 3.98
CA MET A 1 19.57 4.68 4.37
C MET A 1 18.05 4.54 4.40
N ALA A 2 17.50 3.63 3.65
CA ALA A 2 16.05 3.45 3.56
C ALA A 2 15.44 3.15 4.93
N LEU A 3 14.24 3.68 5.19
CA LEU A 3 13.45 3.40 6.39
C LEU A 3 12.86 1.98 6.34
N LEU A 4 12.32 1.60 5.17
CA LEU A 4 11.86 0.24 4.86
C LEU A 4 12.68 -0.28 3.67
N GLU A 5 13.24 -1.46 3.79
CA GLU A 5 13.98 -2.13 2.71
C GLU A 5 13.45 -3.54 2.51
N ILE A 6 12.94 -3.82 1.33
CA ILE A 6 12.42 -5.10 0.91
C ILE A 6 13.23 -5.56 -0.29
N LYS A 7 13.87 -6.74 -0.22
CA LYS A 7 14.55 -7.39 -1.34
C LYS A 7 14.04 -8.80 -1.51
N ASN A 8 13.62 -9.11 -2.72
CA ASN A 8 13.20 -10.45 -3.15
C ASN A 8 12.13 -11.08 -2.24
N LEU A 9 11.14 -10.27 -1.80
CA LEU A 9 10.04 -10.75 -0.97
C LEU A 9 9.12 -11.65 -1.78
N SER A 10 8.85 -12.83 -1.27
CA SER A 10 7.87 -13.76 -1.82
C SER A 10 6.91 -14.23 -0.72
N VAL A 11 5.63 -14.31 -1.06
CA VAL A 11 4.57 -14.79 -0.18
C VAL A 11 3.80 -15.89 -0.91
N ALA A 12 3.76 -17.06 -0.30
CA ALA A 12 3.10 -18.22 -0.86
C ALA A 12 2.07 -18.80 0.10
N PHE A 13 0.93 -19.22 -0.44
CA PHE A 13 -0.16 -19.88 0.28
C PHE A 13 -0.33 -21.31 -0.23
N GLY A 14 -0.87 -22.18 0.62
CA GLY A 14 -1.16 -23.57 0.29
C GLY A 14 -0.10 -24.57 0.76
N SER A 15 -0.27 -25.81 0.35
CA SER A 15 0.61 -26.92 0.74
C SER A 15 1.85 -27.03 -0.17
N ALA A 16 2.82 -27.86 0.22
CA ALA A 16 4.00 -28.14 -0.60
C ALA A 16 3.68 -28.70 -2.01
N LYS A 17 2.50 -29.35 -2.17
CA LYS A 17 2.05 -29.94 -3.45
C LYS A 17 1.21 -28.97 -4.30
N SER A 18 0.61 -27.94 -3.68
CA SER A 18 -0.22 -26.94 -4.36
C SER A 18 0.06 -25.60 -3.72
N CYS A 19 1.06 -24.92 -4.23
CA CYS A 19 1.55 -23.64 -3.73
C CYS A 19 1.20 -22.53 -4.72
N PHE A 20 0.58 -21.47 -4.22
CA PHE A 20 0.29 -20.26 -4.99
C PHE A 20 1.13 -19.09 -4.45
N HIS A 21 1.92 -18.47 -5.33
CA HIS A 21 2.68 -17.28 -5.00
C HIS A 21 1.80 -16.04 -5.23
N ALA A 22 1.28 -15.48 -4.14
CA ALA A 22 0.54 -14.21 -4.21
C ALA A 22 1.48 -13.00 -4.41
N VAL A 23 2.74 -13.14 -3.98
CA VAL A 23 3.82 -12.16 -4.18
C VAL A 23 5.07 -12.94 -4.55
N GLU A 24 5.81 -12.49 -5.57
CA GLU A 24 7.00 -13.18 -6.08
C GLU A 24 8.11 -12.20 -6.40
N GLY A 25 9.21 -12.27 -5.66
CA GLY A 25 10.44 -11.51 -5.92
C GLY A 25 10.29 -9.98 -5.82
N VAL A 26 9.37 -9.49 -4.99
CA VAL A 26 9.14 -8.05 -4.82
C VAL A 26 10.30 -7.39 -4.10
N SER A 27 10.82 -6.31 -4.71
CA SER A 27 11.85 -5.45 -4.12
C SER A 27 11.37 -4.00 -4.15
N LEU A 28 11.30 -3.39 -2.96
CA LEU A 28 10.83 -2.03 -2.72
C LEU A 28 11.68 -1.39 -1.63
N SER A 29 11.84 -0.08 -1.68
CA SER A 29 12.40 0.70 -0.58
C SER A 29 11.56 1.93 -0.32
N VAL A 30 11.56 2.41 0.91
CA VAL A 30 10.92 3.67 1.31
C VAL A 30 11.91 4.45 2.16
N ASP A 31 12.16 5.70 1.78
CA ASP A 31 13.03 6.59 2.54
C ASP A 31 12.24 7.35 3.64
N PRO A 32 12.92 7.86 4.67
CA PRO A 32 12.27 8.68 5.69
C PRO A 32 11.55 9.88 5.07
N GLY A 33 10.29 10.09 5.43
CA GLY A 33 9.47 11.21 4.94
C GLY A 33 8.98 11.08 3.48
N GLU A 34 9.31 9.98 2.80
CA GLU A 34 8.88 9.73 1.42
C GLU A 34 7.42 9.27 1.34
N VAL A 35 6.72 9.68 0.27
CA VAL A 35 5.45 9.08 -0.14
C VAL A 35 5.71 8.16 -1.34
N LEU A 36 5.58 6.85 -1.14
CA LEU A 36 5.66 5.84 -2.19
C LEU A 36 4.25 5.40 -2.59
N GLY A 37 3.87 5.61 -3.84
CA GLY A 37 2.66 5.03 -4.41
C GLY A 37 2.88 3.57 -4.81
N VAL A 38 1.99 2.67 -4.38
CA VAL A 38 1.97 1.27 -4.83
C VAL A 38 0.65 1.02 -5.56
N VAL A 39 0.71 0.86 -6.87
CA VAL A 39 -0.46 0.84 -7.74
C VAL A 39 -0.58 -0.46 -8.53
N GLY A 40 -1.78 -0.77 -9.01
CA GLY A 40 -2.09 -1.95 -9.83
C GLY A 40 -3.53 -2.42 -9.63
N GLU A 41 -3.99 -3.30 -10.51
CA GLU A 41 -5.35 -3.89 -10.41
C GLU A 41 -5.54 -4.68 -9.10
N SER A 42 -6.81 -4.94 -8.74
CA SER A 42 -7.14 -5.85 -7.64
C SER A 42 -6.51 -7.23 -7.86
N GLY A 43 -6.01 -7.86 -6.80
CA GLY A 43 -5.30 -9.13 -6.90
C GLY A 43 -3.84 -9.03 -7.35
N SER A 44 -3.27 -7.84 -7.58
CA SER A 44 -1.86 -7.68 -7.97
C SER A 44 -0.84 -7.90 -6.84
N GLY A 45 -1.28 -8.16 -5.59
CA GLY A 45 -0.39 -8.48 -4.47
C GLY A 45 0.00 -7.31 -3.57
N LYS A 46 -0.49 -6.09 -3.80
CA LYS A 46 -0.16 -4.86 -3.04
C LYS A 46 -0.36 -5.01 -1.53
N SER A 47 -1.60 -5.28 -1.12
CA SER A 47 -1.97 -5.46 0.30
C SER A 47 -1.24 -6.63 0.94
N VAL A 48 -1.09 -7.75 0.22
CA VAL A 48 -0.36 -8.94 0.72
C VAL A 48 1.10 -8.61 0.99
N THR A 49 1.75 -7.81 0.13
CA THR A 49 3.12 -7.34 0.34
C THR A 49 3.24 -6.56 1.65
N MET A 50 2.35 -5.62 1.91
CA MET A 50 2.39 -4.80 3.12
C MET A 50 1.93 -5.57 4.37
N MET A 51 0.98 -6.50 4.24
CA MET A 51 0.63 -7.41 5.34
C MET A 51 1.81 -8.31 5.73
N ALA A 52 2.67 -8.72 4.78
CA ALA A 52 3.90 -9.46 5.08
C ALA A 52 4.88 -8.60 5.90
N VAL A 53 5.04 -7.32 5.55
CA VAL A 53 5.83 -6.35 6.34
C VAL A 53 5.29 -6.24 7.75
N MET A 54 3.98 -6.08 7.90
CA MET A 54 3.28 -5.97 9.20
C MET A 54 3.28 -7.28 9.99
N GLY A 55 3.51 -8.44 9.33
CA GLY A 55 3.38 -9.76 9.94
C GLY A 55 1.96 -10.10 10.33
N LEU A 56 1.01 -9.66 9.53
CA LEU A 56 -0.43 -9.87 9.71
C LEU A 56 -0.99 -10.97 8.81
N LEU A 57 -0.14 -11.63 8.02
CA LEU A 57 -0.57 -12.77 7.22
C LEU A 57 -0.86 -13.98 8.10
N ASP A 58 -1.76 -14.84 7.63
CA ASP A 58 -2.10 -16.10 8.28
C ASP A 58 -0.84 -16.95 8.53
N ALA A 59 -0.84 -17.73 9.60
CA ALA A 59 0.26 -18.64 9.95
C ALA A 59 0.60 -19.68 8.87
N GLN A 60 -0.33 -19.95 7.95
CA GLN A 60 -0.10 -20.83 6.80
C GLN A 60 0.67 -20.14 5.65
N ALA A 61 0.79 -18.81 5.66
CA ALA A 61 1.55 -18.08 4.66
C ALA A 61 3.06 -18.33 4.84
N ARG A 62 3.73 -18.70 3.76
CA ARG A 62 5.19 -18.84 3.72
C ARG A 62 5.77 -17.55 3.18
N ILE A 63 6.52 -16.84 4.02
CA ILE A 63 7.17 -15.58 3.69
C ILE A 63 8.66 -15.82 3.59
N THR A 64 9.27 -15.47 2.46
CA THR A 64 10.71 -15.49 2.24
C THR A 64 11.17 -14.15 1.67
N ALA A 65 12.34 -13.68 2.06
CA ALA A 65 12.97 -12.49 1.53
C ALA A 65 14.48 -12.55 1.75
N ASP A 66 15.26 -11.96 0.84
CA ASP A 66 16.70 -11.76 1.06
C ASP A 66 16.92 -10.65 2.09
N THR A 67 16.06 -9.62 2.05
CA THR A 67 16.05 -8.53 3.03
C THR A 67 14.60 -8.10 3.29
N LEU A 68 14.23 -8.01 4.55
CA LEU A 68 13.02 -7.35 5.01
C LEU A 68 13.36 -6.58 6.29
N HIS A 69 13.82 -5.34 6.12
CA HIS A 69 14.33 -4.51 7.19
C HIS A 69 13.49 -3.25 7.38
N PHE A 70 13.26 -2.89 8.62
CA PHE A 70 12.71 -1.60 9.01
C PHE A 70 13.68 -0.88 9.94
N ASN A 71 14.10 0.32 9.55
CA ASN A 71 15.11 1.11 10.27
C ASN A 71 16.35 0.28 10.62
N GLY A 72 16.82 -0.54 9.67
CA GLY A 72 17.96 -1.46 9.80
C GLY A 72 17.68 -2.75 10.59
N GLN A 73 16.49 -2.95 11.15
CA GLN A 73 16.14 -4.15 11.93
C GLN A 73 15.49 -5.22 11.04
N PRO A 74 15.95 -6.49 11.09
CA PRO A 74 15.42 -7.57 10.25
C PRO A 74 14.06 -8.08 10.78
N LEU A 75 12.95 -7.68 10.16
CA LEU A 75 11.59 -7.97 10.64
C LEU A 75 11.27 -9.47 10.71
N LEU A 76 11.80 -10.30 9.81
CA LEU A 76 11.53 -11.74 9.80
C LEU A 76 12.20 -12.49 10.94
N GLN A 77 13.28 -11.94 11.53
CA GLN A 77 14.04 -12.58 12.59
C GLN A 77 13.58 -12.15 13.99
N LEU A 78 12.67 -11.17 14.08
CA LEU A 78 12.16 -10.68 15.35
C LEU A 78 11.25 -11.69 16.02
N SER A 79 11.43 -11.89 17.32
CA SER A 79 10.45 -12.60 18.15
C SER A 79 9.09 -11.87 18.14
N PRO A 80 7.97 -12.56 18.41
CA PRO A 80 6.65 -11.92 18.49
C PRO A 80 6.59 -10.73 19.45
N ARG A 81 7.36 -10.78 20.55
CA ARG A 81 7.44 -9.69 21.53
C ARG A 81 8.17 -8.46 20.95
N GLN A 82 9.30 -8.65 20.28
CA GLN A 82 10.06 -7.58 19.63
C GLN A 82 9.25 -6.95 18.49
N ARG A 83 8.59 -7.79 17.68
CA ARG A 83 7.74 -7.34 16.58
C ARG A 83 6.61 -6.44 17.07
N ARG A 84 5.92 -6.78 18.15
CA ARG A 84 4.89 -5.94 18.79
C ARG A 84 5.40 -4.60 19.32
N GLN A 85 6.70 -4.42 19.52
CA GLN A 85 7.28 -3.13 19.89
C GLN A 85 7.44 -2.17 18.70
N ILE A 86 7.42 -2.71 17.47
CA ILE A 86 7.57 -1.95 16.22
C ILE A 86 6.21 -1.77 15.56
N ILE A 87 5.47 -2.87 15.37
CA ILE A 87 4.17 -2.87 14.70
C ILE A 87 3.10 -2.26 15.63
N GLY A 88 2.36 -1.31 15.09
CA GLY A 88 1.38 -0.50 15.83
C GLY A 88 1.99 0.71 16.55
N LYS A 89 3.33 0.81 16.60
CA LYS A 89 4.05 1.93 17.18
C LYS A 89 4.87 2.71 16.15
N ASP A 90 5.89 2.07 15.59
CA ASP A 90 6.79 2.69 14.60
C ASP A 90 6.32 2.47 13.15
N ILE A 91 5.60 1.37 12.89
CA ILE A 91 4.89 1.09 11.64
C ILE A 91 3.41 0.94 11.97
N ALA A 92 2.55 1.71 11.29
CA ALA A 92 1.10 1.61 11.41
C ALA A 92 0.47 1.35 10.03
N MET A 93 -0.75 0.81 10.04
CA MET A 93 -1.50 0.52 8.82
C MET A 93 -2.94 0.99 8.95
N ILE A 94 -3.43 1.64 7.90
CA ILE A 94 -4.84 1.93 7.65
C ILE A 94 -5.33 0.88 6.66
N PHE A 95 -6.37 0.12 7.06
CA PHE A 95 -6.94 -0.94 6.24
C PHE A 95 -8.01 -0.40 5.30
N GLN A 96 -8.31 -1.16 4.25
CA GLN A 96 -9.22 -0.79 3.18
C GLN A 96 -10.66 -0.52 3.65
N ASP A 97 -11.17 -1.31 4.60
CA ASP A 97 -12.55 -1.19 5.07
C ASP A 97 -12.60 -0.81 6.55
N PRO A 98 -13.05 0.42 6.89
CA PRO A 98 -13.16 0.87 8.27
C PRO A 98 -14.24 0.12 9.05
N MET A 99 -15.28 -0.41 8.39
CA MET A 99 -16.37 -1.10 9.06
C MET A 99 -15.97 -2.47 9.60
N THR A 100 -15.06 -3.14 8.92
CA THR A 100 -14.51 -4.43 9.36
C THR A 100 -13.29 -4.28 10.27
N SER A 101 -12.61 -3.13 10.22
CA SER A 101 -11.41 -2.85 11.01
C SER A 101 -11.71 -2.39 12.44
N LEU A 102 -12.84 -1.71 12.65
CA LEU A 102 -13.29 -1.31 13.98
C LEU A 102 -14.11 -2.42 14.63
N ASN A 103 -13.80 -2.77 15.88
CA ASN A 103 -14.58 -3.75 16.62
C ASN A 103 -15.93 -3.16 17.04
N PRO A 104 -17.07 -3.71 16.56
CA PRO A 104 -18.38 -3.14 16.83
C PRO A 104 -18.84 -3.24 18.29
N SER A 105 -18.19 -4.08 19.09
CA SER A 105 -18.52 -4.31 20.50
C SER A 105 -17.90 -3.29 21.46
N TYR A 106 -16.96 -2.47 20.98
CA TYR A 106 -16.26 -1.47 21.79
C TYR A 106 -16.50 -0.06 21.23
N THR A 107 -16.53 0.93 22.13
CA THR A 107 -16.58 2.34 21.73
C THR A 107 -15.31 2.74 21.00
N VAL A 108 -15.40 3.75 20.14
CA VAL A 108 -14.22 4.21 19.39
C VAL A 108 -13.14 4.79 20.32
N GLY A 109 -13.57 5.48 21.39
CA GLY A 109 -12.62 5.96 22.41
C GLY A 109 -11.89 4.83 23.12
N TYR A 110 -12.57 3.71 23.42
CA TYR A 110 -11.91 2.55 24.01
C TYR A 110 -10.83 2.01 23.07
N GLN A 111 -11.11 1.87 21.79
CA GLN A 111 -10.18 1.32 20.80
C GLN A 111 -8.96 2.22 20.60
N ILE A 112 -9.12 3.54 20.56
CA ILE A 112 -8.00 4.50 20.51
C ILE A 112 -7.17 4.41 21.81
N MET A 113 -7.85 4.38 22.96
CA MET A 113 -7.18 4.29 24.25
C MET A 113 -6.44 2.98 24.46
N GLU A 114 -6.89 1.87 23.86
CA GLU A 114 -6.20 0.58 23.90
C GLU A 114 -4.83 0.67 23.23
N VAL A 115 -4.74 1.27 22.05
CA VAL A 115 -3.47 1.50 21.33
C VAL A 115 -2.51 2.32 22.19
N LEU A 116 -2.98 3.44 22.73
CA LEU A 116 -2.19 4.33 23.59
C LEU A 116 -1.68 3.63 24.87
N LYS A 117 -2.55 2.81 25.50
CA LYS A 117 -2.21 2.05 26.70
C LYS A 117 -1.15 0.99 26.41
N VAL A 118 -1.29 0.26 25.29
CA VAL A 118 -0.40 -0.85 24.93
C VAL A 118 0.98 -0.33 24.51
N HIS A 119 1.03 0.71 23.67
CA HIS A 119 2.26 1.17 23.05
C HIS A 119 2.94 2.36 23.73
N GLN A 120 2.17 3.22 24.43
CA GLN A 120 2.71 4.39 25.13
C GLN A 120 2.64 4.25 26.66
N GLY A 121 1.93 3.23 27.17
CA GLY A 121 1.79 3.02 28.62
C GLY A 121 0.92 4.06 29.32
N LEU A 122 0.18 4.89 28.60
CA LEU A 122 -0.68 5.94 29.16
C LEU A 122 -1.82 5.36 29.99
N ARG A 123 -2.22 6.08 31.05
CA ARG A 123 -3.29 5.67 31.99
C ARG A 123 -4.09 6.88 32.47
N GLY A 124 -5.31 6.61 32.97
CA GLY A 124 -6.15 7.61 33.64
C GLY A 124 -6.46 8.84 32.78
N ALA A 125 -6.43 10.02 33.36
CA ALA A 125 -6.78 11.26 32.68
C ALA A 125 -5.88 11.62 31.48
N ALA A 126 -4.59 11.24 31.54
CA ALA A 126 -3.66 11.45 30.41
C ALA A 126 -4.06 10.63 29.18
N LEU A 127 -4.51 9.39 29.38
CA LEU A 127 -5.00 8.51 28.32
C LEU A 127 -6.26 9.08 27.65
N GLN A 128 -7.22 9.55 28.44
CA GLN A 128 -8.47 10.15 27.93
C GLN A 128 -8.20 11.45 27.17
N ARG A 129 -7.36 12.32 27.71
CA ARG A 129 -6.97 13.57 27.03
C ARG A 129 -6.30 13.30 25.68
N ARG A 130 -5.34 12.35 25.65
CA ARG A 130 -4.65 12.00 24.41
C ARG A 130 -5.59 11.40 23.35
N ALA A 131 -6.54 10.58 23.77
CA ALA A 131 -7.56 10.04 22.87
C ALA A 131 -8.46 11.15 22.28
N LEU A 132 -8.83 12.15 23.10
CA LEU A 132 -9.57 13.32 22.62
C LEU A 132 -8.76 14.14 21.62
N GLU A 133 -7.50 14.44 21.93
CA GLU A 133 -6.60 15.16 21.02
C GLU A 133 -6.47 14.45 19.66
N LEU A 134 -6.41 13.12 19.64
CA LEU A 134 -6.36 12.34 18.40
C LEU A 134 -7.65 12.45 17.59
N MET A 135 -8.81 12.43 18.25
CA MET A 135 -10.10 12.62 17.59
C MET A 135 -10.23 14.04 16.98
N GLU A 136 -9.73 15.05 17.68
CA GLU A 136 -9.68 16.44 17.20
C GLU A 136 -8.69 16.59 16.04
N LEU A 137 -7.51 15.96 16.14
CA LEU A 137 -6.48 15.95 15.09
C LEU A 137 -7.02 15.45 13.74
N VAL A 138 -7.87 14.41 13.77
CA VAL A 138 -8.51 13.88 12.57
C VAL A 138 -9.86 14.55 12.25
N GLU A 139 -10.15 15.69 12.91
CA GLU A 139 -11.31 16.54 12.63
C GLU A 139 -12.67 15.82 12.82
N ILE A 140 -12.80 15.00 13.86
CA ILE A 140 -14.09 14.40 14.22
C ILE A 140 -14.98 15.48 14.88
N PRO A 141 -16.16 15.77 14.34
CA PRO A 141 -17.08 16.74 14.95
C PRO A 141 -17.56 16.27 16.32
N ALA A 142 -17.60 17.17 17.31
CA ALA A 142 -17.98 16.87 18.70
C ALA A 142 -17.19 15.69 19.31
N ALA A 143 -15.86 15.70 19.12
CA ALA A 143 -14.93 14.63 19.47
C ALA A 143 -15.14 14.07 20.87
N ALA A 144 -15.32 14.93 21.88
CA ALA A 144 -15.54 14.52 23.26
C ALA A 144 -16.77 13.62 23.45
N THR A 145 -17.88 13.93 22.78
CA THR A 145 -19.11 13.12 22.81
C THR A 145 -18.94 11.82 22.03
N ARG A 146 -18.22 11.89 20.90
CA ARG A 146 -18.02 10.74 20.00
C ARG A 146 -17.06 9.68 20.55
N LEU A 147 -16.25 9.99 21.53
CA LEU A 147 -15.42 8.98 22.22
C LEU A 147 -16.25 7.84 22.82
N SER A 148 -17.48 8.12 23.26
CA SER A 148 -18.40 7.10 23.79
C SER A 148 -19.27 6.41 22.72
N ALA A 149 -19.16 6.84 21.45
CA ALA A 149 -19.92 6.23 20.36
C ALA A 149 -19.34 4.87 19.94
N TYR A 150 -20.22 4.01 19.46
CA TYR A 150 -19.84 2.75 18.81
C TYR A 150 -19.66 2.94 17.30
N PRO A 151 -18.88 2.08 16.61
CA PRO A 151 -18.64 2.20 15.17
C PRO A 151 -19.92 2.35 14.32
N HIS A 152 -20.95 1.59 14.62
CA HIS A 152 -22.25 1.64 13.91
C HIS A 152 -23.03 2.95 14.08
N GLN A 153 -22.61 3.83 14.99
CA GLN A 153 -23.20 5.16 15.22
C GLN A 153 -22.46 6.27 14.45
N LEU A 154 -21.43 5.90 13.69
CA LEU A 154 -20.62 6.82 12.89
C LEU A 154 -20.93 6.65 11.40
N SER A 155 -20.72 7.72 10.62
CA SER A 155 -20.70 7.60 9.16
C SER A 155 -19.42 6.91 8.69
N GLY A 156 -19.38 6.41 7.45
CA GLY A 156 -18.19 5.79 6.86
C GLY A 156 -16.95 6.68 6.96
N GLY A 157 -17.07 7.96 6.57
CA GLY A 157 -15.97 8.92 6.68
C GLY A 157 -15.53 9.20 8.12
N MET A 158 -16.45 9.19 9.09
CA MET A 158 -16.07 9.30 10.51
C MET A 158 -15.35 8.04 11.00
N SER A 159 -15.79 6.85 10.62
CA SER A 159 -15.12 5.59 10.95
C SER A 159 -13.72 5.53 10.35
N GLN A 160 -13.55 6.03 9.12
CA GLN A 160 -12.24 6.17 8.47
C GLN A 160 -11.32 7.12 9.27
N ARG A 161 -11.83 8.28 9.68
CA ARG A 161 -11.07 9.24 10.52
C ARG A 161 -10.67 8.62 11.88
N VAL A 162 -11.54 7.83 12.50
CA VAL A 162 -11.21 7.08 13.73
C VAL A 162 -10.08 6.07 13.48
N MET A 163 -10.13 5.33 12.39
CA MET A 163 -9.08 4.39 12.02
C MET A 163 -7.73 5.11 11.78
N ILE A 164 -7.76 6.28 11.13
CA ILE A 164 -6.58 7.15 10.98
C ILE A 164 -6.06 7.60 12.36
N ALA A 165 -6.95 8.04 13.27
CA ALA A 165 -6.56 8.42 14.63
C ALA A 165 -5.87 7.28 15.37
N MET A 166 -6.37 6.05 15.25
CA MET A 166 -5.75 4.85 15.83
C MET A 166 -4.37 4.59 15.22
N ALA A 167 -4.22 4.66 13.91
CA ALA A 167 -2.95 4.47 13.22
C ALA A 167 -1.90 5.51 13.62
N LEU A 168 -2.32 6.76 13.82
CA LEU A 168 -1.44 7.88 14.20
C LEU A 168 -1.22 8.00 15.72
N ALA A 169 -1.86 7.18 16.54
CA ALA A 169 -1.83 7.30 18.01
C ALA A 169 -0.41 7.34 18.59
N CYS A 170 0.52 6.59 17.98
CA CYS A 170 1.91 6.49 18.40
C CYS A 170 2.90 7.32 17.57
N THR A 171 2.42 8.19 16.69
CA THR A 171 3.27 8.99 15.78
C THR A 171 4.26 8.07 15.02
N PRO A 172 3.77 7.19 14.13
CA PRO A 172 4.59 6.20 13.48
C PRO A 172 5.61 6.85 12.54
N LYS A 173 6.74 6.18 12.31
CA LYS A 173 7.73 6.58 11.31
C LYS A 173 7.30 6.21 9.90
N LEU A 174 6.53 5.13 9.78
CA LEU A 174 5.97 4.64 8.52
C LEU A 174 4.47 4.39 8.69
N LEU A 175 3.67 5.02 7.84
CA LEU A 175 2.24 4.74 7.68
C LEU A 175 2.02 3.99 6.36
N ILE A 176 1.32 2.88 6.42
CA ILE A 176 0.84 2.15 5.24
C ILE A 176 -0.66 2.43 5.14
N ALA A 177 -1.10 3.04 4.05
CA ALA A 177 -2.51 3.30 3.77
C ALA A 177 -2.96 2.41 2.62
N ASP A 178 -3.75 1.38 2.94
CA ASP A 178 -4.26 0.41 1.97
C ASP A 178 -5.64 0.82 1.51
N GLU A 179 -5.71 1.42 0.33
CA GLU A 179 -6.93 1.96 -0.29
C GLU A 179 -7.77 2.82 0.69
N PRO A 180 -7.19 3.87 1.30
CA PRO A 180 -7.78 4.56 2.45
C PRO A 180 -9.08 5.31 2.14
N THR A 181 -9.47 5.39 0.88
CA THR A 181 -10.64 6.14 0.41
C THR A 181 -11.68 5.26 -0.28
N THR A 182 -11.45 3.96 -0.39
CA THR A 182 -12.39 3.02 -1.01
C THR A 182 -13.73 3.03 -0.26
N ALA A 183 -14.84 2.95 -0.99
CA ALA A 183 -16.21 2.97 -0.51
C ALA A 183 -16.68 4.29 0.15
N LEU A 184 -15.94 5.40 -0.05
CA LEU A 184 -16.36 6.74 0.35
C LEU A 184 -16.80 7.55 -0.88
N ASP A 185 -17.64 8.57 -0.66
CA ASP A 185 -17.98 9.52 -1.72
C ASP A 185 -16.78 10.42 -2.08
N VAL A 186 -16.78 10.96 -3.30
CA VAL A 186 -15.64 11.72 -3.86
C VAL A 186 -15.21 12.90 -2.97
N THR A 187 -16.17 13.59 -2.37
CA THR A 187 -15.87 14.74 -1.49
C THR A 187 -15.14 14.28 -0.22
N ILE A 188 -15.60 13.20 0.38
CA ILE A 188 -14.96 12.63 1.58
C ILE A 188 -13.60 12.02 1.23
N GLN A 189 -13.46 11.40 0.05
CA GLN A 189 -12.15 10.90 -0.42
C GLN A 189 -11.10 12.01 -0.45
N ALA A 190 -11.41 13.15 -1.08
CA ALA A 190 -10.51 14.30 -1.13
C ALA A 190 -10.13 14.79 0.29
N GLN A 191 -11.11 14.95 1.18
CA GLN A 191 -10.85 15.37 2.56
C GLN A 191 -9.95 14.40 3.34
N ILE A 192 -10.13 13.08 3.16
CA ILE A 192 -9.29 12.07 3.80
C ILE A 192 -7.86 12.10 3.26
N MET A 193 -7.69 12.26 1.94
CA MET A 193 -6.36 12.37 1.34
C MET A 193 -5.64 13.64 1.80
N ASP A 194 -6.30 14.80 1.80
CA ASP A 194 -5.74 16.05 2.31
C ASP A 194 -5.32 15.93 3.77
N LEU A 195 -6.15 15.30 4.61
CA LEU A 195 -5.85 15.03 6.01
C LEU A 195 -4.58 14.17 6.15
N LEU A 196 -4.50 13.06 5.43
CA LEU A 196 -3.37 12.13 5.49
C LEU A 196 -2.06 12.81 5.06
N LEU A 197 -2.08 13.57 3.97
CA LEU A 197 -0.91 14.25 3.43
C LEU A 197 -0.45 15.40 4.33
N ARG A 198 -1.39 16.16 4.89
CA ARG A 198 -1.07 17.18 5.89
C ARG A 198 -0.37 16.56 7.10
N LEU A 199 -0.94 15.50 7.67
CA LEU A 199 -0.39 14.82 8.84
C LEU A 199 0.95 14.13 8.53
N GLN A 200 1.12 13.59 7.32
CA GLN A 200 2.38 13.02 6.85
C GLN A 200 3.49 14.09 6.86
N LYS A 201 3.21 15.29 6.32
CA LYS A 201 4.17 16.40 6.30
C LYS A 201 4.47 16.97 7.70
N GLU A 202 3.43 17.20 8.50
CA GLU A 202 3.56 17.76 9.86
C GLU A 202 4.36 16.86 10.79
N GLN A 203 4.20 15.54 10.66
CA GLN A 203 4.88 14.56 11.51
C GLN A 203 6.20 14.05 10.92
N GLY A 204 6.50 14.37 9.64
CA GLY A 204 7.69 13.91 8.94
C GLY A 204 7.73 12.39 8.75
N MET A 205 6.59 11.71 8.76
CA MET A 205 6.51 10.25 8.58
C MET A 205 6.60 9.87 7.10
N ALA A 206 7.09 8.67 6.82
CA ALA A 206 6.99 8.08 5.50
C ALA A 206 5.58 7.51 5.27
N LEU A 207 5.10 7.52 4.02
CA LEU A 207 3.79 6.99 3.64
C LEU A 207 3.92 6.02 2.47
N VAL A 208 3.41 4.81 2.64
CA VAL A 208 3.12 3.91 1.52
C VAL A 208 1.64 4.00 1.21
N LEU A 209 1.30 4.57 0.06
CA LEU A 209 -0.07 4.72 -0.39
C LEU A 209 -0.40 3.63 -1.42
N ILE A 210 -1.20 2.65 -1.01
CA ILE A 210 -1.74 1.64 -1.90
C ILE A 210 -3.07 2.14 -2.46
N THR A 211 -3.16 2.23 -3.76
CA THR A 211 -4.40 2.63 -4.44
C THR A 211 -4.44 2.10 -5.88
N HIS A 212 -5.61 2.06 -6.47
CA HIS A 212 -5.80 1.87 -7.91
C HIS A 212 -5.94 3.21 -8.65
N ASP A 213 -6.01 4.32 -7.92
CA ASP A 213 -6.15 5.67 -8.48
C ASP A 213 -4.77 6.32 -8.71
N LEU A 214 -4.33 6.25 -9.97
CA LEU A 214 -3.07 6.85 -10.41
C LEU A 214 -3.11 8.39 -10.44
N ALA A 215 -4.29 9.01 -10.55
CA ALA A 215 -4.40 10.47 -10.52
C ALA A 215 -4.00 10.99 -9.14
N VAL A 216 -4.53 10.42 -8.08
CA VAL A 216 -4.12 10.74 -6.71
C VAL A 216 -2.62 10.53 -6.51
N VAL A 217 -2.07 9.42 -7.00
CA VAL A 217 -0.64 9.12 -6.84
C VAL A 217 0.23 10.14 -7.59
N SER A 218 -0.21 10.63 -8.75
CA SER A 218 0.54 11.63 -9.53
C SER A 218 0.74 12.95 -8.80
N GLU A 219 -0.20 13.30 -7.93
CA GLU A 219 -0.18 14.56 -7.18
C GLU A 219 0.65 14.48 -5.89
N VAL A 220 0.73 13.29 -5.27
CA VAL A 220 1.22 13.19 -3.89
C VAL A 220 2.50 12.38 -3.74
N ALA A 221 2.77 11.42 -4.63
CA ALA A 221 3.91 10.51 -4.48
C ALA A 221 5.20 11.08 -5.08
N GLN A 222 6.34 10.77 -4.48
CA GLN A 222 7.66 11.01 -5.05
C GLN A 222 8.09 9.89 -6.00
N ARG A 223 7.71 8.65 -5.68
CA ARG A 223 7.97 7.47 -6.51
C ARG A 223 6.73 6.58 -6.56
N VAL A 224 6.67 5.79 -7.63
CA VAL A 224 5.59 4.83 -7.85
C VAL A 224 6.17 3.45 -8.16
N ALA A 225 5.60 2.43 -7.53
CA ALA A 225 5.80 1.03 -7.86
C ALA A 225 4.51 0.46 -8.44
N VAL A 226 4.57 -0.02 -9.67
CA VAL A 226 3.45 -0.66 -10.36
C VAL A 226 3.55 -2.16 -10.16
N MET A 227 2.50 -2.76 -9.60
CA MET A 227 2.42 -4.20 -9.35
C MET A 227 1.43 -4.87 -10.28
N TYR A 228 1.79 -6.05 -10.75
CA TYR A 228 0.93 -6.91 -11.55
C TYR A 228 1.15 -8.38 -11.18
N ALA A 229 0.07 -9.10 -10.89
CA ALA A 229 0.09 -10.54 -10.58
C ALA A 229 1.17 -10.98 -9.56
N GLY A 230 1.40 -10.19 -8.51
CA GLY A 230 2.36 -10.48 -7.45
C GLY A 230 3.79 -10.02 -7.71
N GLU A 231 4.07 -9.38 -8.82
CA GLU A 231 5.39 -8.84 -9.14
C GLU A 231 5.37 -7.32 -9.27
N VAL A 232 6.51 -6.68 -8.95
CA VAL A 232 6.76 -5.29 -9.35
C VAL A 232 7.23 -5.31 -10.80
N ILE A 233 6.47 -4.65 -11.67
CA ILE A 233 6.73 -4.62 -13.11
C ILE A 233 7.38 -3.33 -13.58
N GLU A 234 7.17 -2.22 -12.86
CA GLU A 234 7.83 -0.95 -13.12
C GLU A 234 7.94 -0.14 -11.83
N GLN A 235 9.05 0.55 -11.66
CA GLN A 235 9.26 1.57 -10.63
C GLN A 235 9.89 2.80 -11.26
N SER A 236 9.44 3.97 -10.88
CA SER A 236 10.06 5.23 -11.29
C SER A 236 9.64 6.38 -10.38
N GLY A 237 10.40 7.45 -10.41
CA GLY A 237 10.01 8.73 -9.83
C GLY A 237 8.83 9.39 -10.57
N VAL A 238 8.10 10.24 -9.87
CA VAL A 238 7.12 11.16 -10.46
C VAL A 238 7.89 12.45 -10.86
N PRO A 239 7.69 13.03 -12.08
CA PRO A 239 6.66 12.69 -13.08
C PRO A 239 7.06 11.61 -14.09
N ALA A 240 8.29 11.10 -14.09
CA ALA A 240 8.83 10.28 -15.18
C ALA A 240 7.97 9.03 -15.53
N ILE A 241 7.34 8.39 -14.53
CA ILE A 241 6.48 7.22 -14.77
C ILE A 241 5.20 7.57 -15.55
N PHE A 242 4.70 8.80 -15.41
CA PHE A 242 3.52 9.29 -16.07
C PHE A 242 3.82 9.79 -17.51
N GLU A 243 4.93 10.48 -17.69
CA GLU A 243 5.32 11.04 -18.96
C GLU A 243 5.94 10.00 -19.92
N ARG A 244 6.75 9.09 -19.36
CA ARG A 244 7.52 8.10 -20.13
C ARG A 244 7.45 6.72 -19.50
N PRO A 245 6.25 6.09 -19.40
CA PRO A 245 6.10 4.74 -18.87
C PRO A 245 6.89 3.76 -19.73
N GLN A 246 7.57 2.81 -19.08
CA GLN A 246 8.40 1.82 -19.75
C GLN A 246 7.68 0.47 -19.93
N HIS A 247 6.69 0.17 -19.11
CA HIS A 247 5.95 -1.09 -19.21
C HIS A 247 4.62 -0.91 -19.94
N PRO A 248 4.25 -1.81 -20.88
CA PRO A 248 2.97 -1.74 -21.59
C PRO A 248 1.75 -1.69 -20.69
N TYR A 249 1.78 -2.36 -19.53
CA TYR A 249 0.71 -2.32 -18.53
C TYR A 249 0.59 -0.93 -17.88
N THR A 250 1.70 -0.32 -17.47
CA THR A 250 1.71 1.04 -16.90
C THR A 250 1.10 2.03 -17.89
N ARG A 251 1.50 1.96 -19.16
CA ARG A 251 0.92 2.80 -20.22
C ARG A 251 -0.59 2.58 -20.35
N ALA A 252 -1.04 1.33 -20.29
CA ALA A 252 -2.47 1.02 -20.43
C ALA A 252 -3.28 1.51 -19.21
N LEU A 253 -2.73 1.40 -17.99
CA LEU A 253 -3.35 1.99 -16.79
C LEU A 253 -3.51 3.51 -16.94
N LEU A 254 -2.48 4.21 -17.40
CA LEU A 254 -2.52 5.66 -17.62
C LEU A 254 -3.57 6.04 -18.67
N GLN A 255 -3.69 5.28 -19.76
CA GLN A 255 -4.67 5.50 -20.82
C GLN A 255 -6.13 5.25 -20.38
N SER A 256 -6.34 4.59 -19.24
CA SER A 256 -7.67 4.39 -18.66
C SER A 256 -8.15 5.57 -17.80
N ILE A 257 -7.26 6.54 -17.52
CA ILE A 257 -7.57 7.72 -16.73
C ILE A 257 -7.97 8.86 -17.68
N PRO A 258 -9.13 9.54 -17.46
CA PRO A 258 -9.59 10.62 -18.32
C PRO A 258 -8.56 11.74 -18.54
N ASP A 259 -7.87 12.16 -17.48
CA ASP A 259 -6.92 13.28 -17.51
C ASP A 259 -5.64 12.98 -18.31
N PHE A 260 -5.28 11.70 -18.48
CA PHE A 260 -4.14 11.25 -19.29
C PHE A 260 -4.55 10.71 -20.67
N ALA A 261 -5.85 10.58 -20.93
CA ALA A 261 -6.36 10.17 -22.23
C ALA A 261 -6.30 11.35 -23.23
N LYS A 262 -5.98 11.06 -24.50
CA LYS A 262 -6.06 12.09 -25.54
C LYS A 262 -7.50 12.55 -25.69
N GLU A 263 -7.72 13.87 -25.81
CA GLU A 263 -9.04 14.44 -26.05
C GLU A 263 -9.75 13.75 -27.24
N GLY A 264 -10.99 13.30 -27.01
CA GLY A 264 -11.80 12.61 -28.02
C GLY A 264 -11.46 11.13 -28.24
N SER A 265 -10.48 10.55 -27.52
CA SER A 265 -10.21 9.11 -27.58
C SER A 265 -11.13 8.32 -26.66
N ARG A 266 -11.52 7.09 -27.04
CA ARG A 266 -12.13 6.15 -26.10
C ARG A 266 -11.11 5.75 -25.04
N LEU A 267 -11.53 5.74 -23.77
CA LEU A 267 -10.71 5.18 -22.71
C LEU A 267 -10.36 3.72 -23.05
N SER A 268 -9.07 3.41 -23.04
CA SER A 268 -8.59 2.08 -23.38
C SER A 268 -8.32 1.30 -22.08
N SER A 269 -8.98 0.17 -21.91
CA SER A 269 -8.66 -0.78 -20.84
C SER A 269 -8.01 -2.02 -21.42
N LEU A 270 -7.08 -2.63 -20.68
CA LEU A 270 -6.55 -3.95 -21.05
C LEU A 270 -7.64 -5.02 -20.88
N PRO A 271 -7.97 -5.79 -21.93
CA PRO A 271 -8.96 -6.86 -21.84
C PRO A 271 -8.47 -7.99 -20.91
N GLY A 272 -9.42 -8.75 -20.35
CA GLY A 272 -9.13 -9.89 -19.49
C GLY A 272 -8.91 -9.51 -18.03
N ILE A 273 -8.51 -10.48 -17.23
CA ILE A 273 -8.28 -10.36 -15.78
C ILE A 273 -6.84 -10.66 -15.42
N VAL A 274 -6.41 -10.20 -14.26
CA VAL A 274 -5.10 -10.56 -13.69
C VAL A 274 -5.04 -12.07 -13.48
N PRO A 275 -3.99 -12.78 -13.93
CA PRO A 275 -3.89 -14.22 -13.77
C PRO A 275 -3.85 -14.61 -12.30
N GLY A 276 -4.69 -15.56 -11.94
CA GLY A 276 -4.83 -16.09 -10.59
C GLY A 276 -3.99 -17.34 -10.33
N GLN A 277 -4.42 -18.15 -9.36
CA GLN A 277 -3.71 -19.35 -8.94
C GLN A 277 -3.65 -20.42 -10.03
N TYR A 278 -4.71 -20.56 -10.84
CA TYR A 278 -4.87 -21.70 -11.75
C TYR A 278 -4.52 -21.39 -13.20
N ASP A 279 -4.37 -20.14 -13.55
CA ASP A 279 -4.17 -19.64 -14.92
C ASP A 279 -2.86 -18.82 -15.07
N ARG A 280 -1.93 -18.98 -14.12
CA ARG A 280 -0.65 -18.26 -14.13
C ARG A 280 0.23 -18.74 -15.29
N PRO A 281 0.59 -17.88 -16.26
CA PRO A 281 1.40 -18.29 -17.39
C PRO A 281 2.84 -18.64 -16.98
N ALA A 282 3.48 -19.54 -17.73
CA ALA A 282 4.88 -19.92 -17.53
C ALA A 282 5.84 -18.77 -17.86
N GLY A 283 5.50 -17.96 -18.87
CA GLY A 283 6.28 -16.80 -19.29
C GLY A 283 5.89 -15.51 -18.58
N CYS A 284 6.00 -14.40 -19.29
CA CYS A 284 5.59 -13.07 -18.80
C CYS A 284 4.14 -13.10 -18.32
N LEU A 285 3.88 -12.62 -17.09
CA LEU A 285 2.54 -12.69 -16.50
C LEU A 285 1.51 -11.84 -17.26
N LEU A 286 1.95 -10.82 -17.97
CA LEU A 286 1.09 -10.00 -18.82
C LEU A 286 0.88 -10.56 -20.23
N ALA A 287 1.61 -11.61 -20.65
CA ALA A 287 1.68 -12.03 -22.07
C ALA A 287 0.32 -12.18 -22.76
N SER A 288 -0.67 -12.77 -22.09
CA SER A 288 -2.03 -12.97 -22.63
C SER A 288 -2.83 -11.67 -22.84
N ARG A 289 -2.46 -10.59 -22.15
CA ARG A 289 -3.13 -9.28 -22.19
C ARG A 289 -2.28 -8.20 -22.88
N CYS A 290 -1.00 -8.48 -23.11
CA CYS A 290 -0.06 -7.50 -23.65
C CYS A 290 -0.24 -7.32 -25.17
N PRO A 291 -0.55 -6.12 -25.66
CA PRO A 291 -0.68 -5.89 -27.11
C PRO A 291 0.66 -5.98 -27.85
N MET A 292 1.77 -6.03 -27.14
CA MET A 292 3.13 -6.11 -27.68
C MET A 292 3.79 -7.47 -27.39
N ALA A 293 3.00 -8.48 -26.97
CA ALA A 293 3.53 -9.81 -26.69
C ALA A 293 4.09 -10.48 -27.96
N PHE A 294 5.23 -11.15 -27.81
CA PHE A 294 5.85 -11.95 -28.86
C PHE A 294 6.25 -13.33 -28.30
N ALA A 295 6.77 -14.21 -29.13
CA ALA A 295 6.98 -15.63 -28.79
C ALA A 295 7.71 -15.85 -27.45
N ARG A 296 8.77 -15.10 -27.17
CA ARG A 296 9.55 -15.20 -25.93
C ARG A 296 8.72 -14.86 -24.69
N CYS A 297 7.77 -13.91 -24.79
CA CYS A 297 6.91 -13.53 -23.68
C CYS A 297 6.03 -14.69 -23.18
N HIS A 298 5.70 -15.66 -24.03
CA HIS A 298 4.87 -16.80 -23.66
C HIS A 298 5.65 -17.92 -22.98
N THR A 299 6.98 -17.97 -23.13
CA THR A 299 7.83 -19.06 -22.64
C THR A 299 8.78 -18.66 -21.52
N GLU A 300 9.16 -17.38 -21.46
CA GLU A 300 10.14 -16.89 -20.50
C GLU A 300 9.58 -15.72 -19.69
N ARG A 301 10.03 -15.58 -18.43
CA ARG A 301 9.77 -14.41 -17.60
C ARG A 301 10.86 -13.38 -17.79
N PRO A 302 10.52 -12.09 -18.02
CA PRO A 302 11.51 -11.03 -18.06
C PRO A 302 12.08 -10.81 -16.65
N ALA A 303 13.40 -10.65 -16.57
CA ALA A 303 14.04 -10.19 -15.34
C ALA A 303 13.72 -8.71 -15.09
N TYR A 304 13.68 -8.31 -13.83
CA TYR A 304 13.63 -6.88 -13.50
C TYR A 304 14.98 -6.23 -13.81
N ALA A 305 14.96 -5.21 -14.64
CA ALA A 305 16.16 -4.44 -15.04
C ALA A 305 16.07 -3.02 -14.49
N GLY A 306 17.13 -2.56 -13.83
CA GLY A 306 17.21 -1.22 -13.24
C GLY A 306 17.34 -1.24 -11.71
N THR A 307 17.06 -0.11 -11.11
CA THR A 307 17.13 0.12 -9.65
C THR A 307 15.73 0.32 -9.06
N HIS A 308 15.67 0.55 -7.74
CA HIS A 308 14.43 0.96 -7.07
C HIS A 308 14.00 2.38 -7.43
N GLU A 309 14.90 3.22 -7.98
CA GLU A 309 14.58 4.55 -8.46
C GLU A 309 13.97 4.53 -9.87
N ARG A 310 14.48 3.65 -10.73
CA ARG A 310 13.96 3.46 -12.09
C ARG A 310 14.28 2.06 -12.59
N GLY A 311 13.26 1.29 -12.88
CA GLY A 311 13.44 -0.05 -13.42
C GLY A 311 12.16 -0.66 -13.94
N VAL A 312 12.28 -1.67 -14.79
CA VAL A 312 11.17 -2.30 -15.49
C VAL A 312 11.40 -3.79 -15.69
N ARG A 313 10.33 -4.57 -15.64
CA ARG A 313 10.29 -6.01 -15.92
C ARG A 313 9.64 -6.25 -17.27
N CYS A 314 10.38 -6.02 -18.36
CA CYS A 314 9.90 -6.22 -19.73
C CYS A 314 11.06 -6.60 -20.66
N PHE A 315 10.82 -7.47 -21.65
CA PHE A 315 11.84 -7.79 -22.66
C PHE A 315 12.06 -6.65 -23.66
N THR A 316 11.04 -5.86 -23.94
CA THR A 316 11.06 -4.72 -24.85
C THR A 316 10.37 -3.52 -24.20
N PRO A 317 11.04 -2.86 -23.24
CA PRO A 317 10.49 -1.67 -22.61
C PRO A 317 10.14 -0.60 -23.65
N LEU A 318 9.06 0.14 -23.35
CA LEU A 318 8.70 1.35 -24.09
C LEU A 318 9.71 2.45 -23.75
N ASN A 319 9.88 3.42 -24.62
CA ASN A 319 10.69 4.62 -24.34
C ASN A 319 12.09 4.30 -23.73
N GLN A 320 12.76 3.27 -24.27
CA GLN A 320 14.17 3.10 -23.98
C GLN A 320 14.91 4.36 -24.43
N GLU A 321 15.62 5.03 -23.52
CA GLU A 321 16.66 5.96 -23.94
C GLU A 321 17.70 5.09 -24.64
N GLU A 322 17.95 5.35 -25.94
CA GLU A 322 19.11 4.80 -26.64
C GLU A 322 20.30 5.17 -25.80
N GLY A 323 20.96 4.17 -25.22
CA GLY A 323 22.06 4.35 -24.28
C GLY A 323 23.15 5.23 -24.87
N ALA A 324 23.48 6.30 -24.17
CA ALA A 324 24.67 7.08 -24.37
C ALA A 324 25.89 6.32 -23.83
#